data_67c11db266f54d939ae02aa8a58581a8
#
_entry.id   67c11db266f54d939ae02aa8a58581a8
#
_cell.length_a   1.000
_cell.length_b   1.000
_cell.length_c   1.000
_cell.angle_alpha   90.00
_cell.angle_beta   90.00
_cell.angle_gamma   90.00
#
_symmetry.space_group_name_H-M   'P 1'
#
loop_
_entity.id
_entity.type
_entity.pdbx_description
1 polymer ?
#
loop_
_entity_poly.entity_id
_entity_poly.type
_entity_poly.pdbx_seq_one_letter_code
_entity_poly.pdbx_strand_id
1 'polypeptide(L)'
;MIVTDDDFEKIKTEKDRSIQILHFTDLSSIRPIYYDKTYHAVPETGGDKAFELLRQAMKQENKIAVAKTVMGQKETLLAVIPTDVGILIETLFYADEIKELPKEYSHPAVSEAELAMAKTLINSMNQEFQPELYKDEYQERLKALIEQKIAGRRRLLPPSRRSRAT
;
A
#
# COMPACT_ATOMS: atom_id res chain seq x y z
N MET A 1 7.19 38.37 1.22
CA MET A 1 7.00 37.67 2.49
C MET A 1 7.90 36.42 2.41
N ILE A 2 8.92 36.38 3.29
CA ILE A 2 9.90 35.25 3.30
C ILE A 2 9.55 34.43 4.54
N VAL A 3 9.34 33.12 4.35
CA VAL A 3 9.14 32.18 5.45
C VAL A 3 10.52 31.82 5.98
N THR A 4 10.72 31.94 7.30
CA THR A 4 11.98 31.68 7.98
C THR A 4 11.96 30.36 8.72
N ASP A 5 13.14 29.83 9.11
CA ASP A 5 13.24 28.60 9.90
C ASP A 5 12.51 28.73 11.26
N ASP A 6 12.48 29.92 11.84
CA ASP A 6 11.71 30.21 13.07
C ASP A 6 10.19 30.07 12.86
N ASP A 7 9.69 30.34 11.66
CA ASP A 7 8.28 30.13 11.34
C ASP A 7 7.96 28.65 11.22
N PHE A 8 8.88 27.83 10.69
CA PHE A 8 8.74 26.37 10.67
C PHE A 8 8.81 25.76 12.08
N GLU A 9 9.66 26.29 12.97
CA GLU A 9 9.72 25.81 14.37
C GLU A 9 8.39 26.07 15.11
N LYS A 10 7.72 27.19 14.86
CA LYS A 10 6.43 27.53 15.50
C LYS A 10 5.26 26.66 15.08
N ILE A 11 5.31 26.07 13.87
CA ILE A 11 4.27 25.19 13.34
C ILE A 11 4.63 23.71 13.48
N LYS A 12 5.80 23.37 14.06
CA LYS A 12 6.16 21.99 14.38
C LYS A 12 5.14 21.43 15.34
N THR A 13 4.42 20.43 14.88
CA THR A 13 3.60 19.56 15.73
C THR A 13 4.55 18.85 16.70
N GLU A 14 4.19 18.80 17.99
CA GLU A 14 4.93 17.97 18.94
C GLU A 14 5.07 16.57 18.35
N LYS A 15 6.28 16.00 18.42
CA LYS A 15 6.59 14.66 17.90
C LYS A 15 5.94 13.57 18.75
N ASP A 16 4.63 13.63 18.87
CA ASP A 16 3.87 12.53 19.44
C ASP A 16 3.79 11.42 18.38
N ARG A 17 4.53 10.34 18.62
CA ARG A 17 4.54 9.14 17.76
C ARG A 17 3.32 8.26 17.97
N SER A 18 2.38 8.68 18.82
CA SER A 18 1.14 7.94 19.04
C SER A 18 0.24 8.01 17.82
N ILE A 19 -0.52 6.95 17.62
CA ILE A 19 -1.62 6.91 16.64
C ILE A 19 -2.89 7.30 17.41
N GLN A 20 -3.42 8.49 17.12
CA GLN A 20 -4.65 8.98 17.72
C GLN A 20 -5.85 8.56 16.89
N ILE A 21 -6.68 7.66 17.40
CA ILE A 21 -7.94 7.28 16.76
C ILE A 21 -8.93 8.45 16.89
N LEU A 22 -9.50 8.86 15.77
CA LEU A 22 -10.49 9.93 15.69
C LEU A 22 -11.92 9.40 15.73
N HIS A 23 -12.22 8.38 14.93
CA HIS A 23 -13.52 7.71 14.88
C HIS A 23 -13.42 6.36 14.15
N PHE A 24 -14.52 5.61 14.16
CA PHE A 24 -14.65 4.37 13.40
C PHE A 24 -15.65 4.54 12.27
N THR A 25 -15.43 3.85 11.16
CA THR A 25 -16.29 3.90 9.97
C THR A 25 -16.26 2.58 9.20
N ASP A 26 -17.07 2.47 8.16
CA ASP A 26 -17.03 1.34 7.23
C ASP A 26 -15.85 1.47 6.25
N LEU A 27 -15.22 0.36 5.89
CA LEU A 27 -14.15 0.35 4.90
C LEU A 27 -14.60 0.98 3.57
N SER A 28 -15.84 0.71 3.16
CA SER A 28 -16.43 1.25 1.93
C SER A 28 -16.65 2.77 1.94
N SER A 29 -16.59 3.41 3.11
CA SER A 29 -16.72 4.87 3.23
C SER A 29 -15.48 5.61 2.73
N ILE A 30 -14.32 4.94 2.69
CA ILE A 30 -13.08 5.52 2.17
C ILE A 30 -12.92 5.09 0.71
N ARG A 31 -13.06 6.05 -0.20
CA ARG A 31 -12.86 5.76 -1.64
C ARG A 31 -11.38 5.43 -1.91
N PRO A 32 -11.10 4.51 -2.83
CA PRO A 32 -9.73 4.06 -3.14
C PRO A 32 -8.75 5.19 -3.51
N ILE A 33 -9.25 6.31 -4.04
CA ILE A 33 -8.44 7.47 -4.42
C ILE A 33 -7.72 8.12 -3.22
N TYR A 34 -8.20 7.87 -1.99
CA TYR A 34 -7.58 8.43 -0.79
C TYR A 34 -6.41 7.61 -0.25
N TYR A 35 -6.25 6.35 -0.67
CA TYR A 35 -5.17 5.48 -0.19
C TYR A 35 -3.84 5.85 -0.86
N ASP A 36 -2.76 5.97 -0.04
CA ASP A 36 -1.40 6.28 -0.51
C ASP A 36 -0.45 5.09 -0.30
N LYS A 37 -0.17 4.72 0.95
CA LYS A 37 0.80 3.66 1.30
C LYS A 37 0.27 2.74 2.38
N THR A 38 0.58 1.46 2.22
CA THR A 38 0.21 0.39 3.15
C THR A 38 1.40 -0.02 4.02
N TYR A 39 1.15 -0.19 5.33
CA TYR A 39 2.09 -0.70 6.30
C TYR A 39 1.47 -1.82 7.13
N HIS A 40 2.27 -2.79 7.55
CA HIS A 40 1.87 -3.77 8.55
C HIS A 40 2.16 -3.22 9.94
N ALA A 41 1.16 -3.22 10.81
CA ALA A 41 1.34 -2.90 12.21
C ALA A 41 1.58 -4.18 13.02
N VAL A 42 2.55 -4.11 13.93
CA VAL A 42 2.83 -5.16 14.91
C VAL A 42 2.89 -4.54 16.30
N PRO A 43 2.43 -5.25 17.35
CA PRO A 43 2.51 -4.73 18.71
C PRO A 43 3.96 -4.69 19.19
N GLU A 44 4.27 -3.70 20.02
CA GLU A 44 5.50 -3.72 20.82
C GLU A 44 5.37 -4.73 21.96
N THR A 45 6.52 -5.11 22.54
CA THR A 45 6.58 -6.05 23.67
C THR A 45 5.65 -5.59 24.82
N GLY A 46 4.70 -6.44 25.17
CA GLY A 46 3.70 -6.15 26.19
C GLY A 46 2.41 -5.50 25.69
N GLY A 47 2.36 -5.09 24.42
CA GLY A 47 1.18 -4.51 23.76
C GLY A 47 0.25 -5.54 23.10
N ASP A 48 0.63 -6.81 23.04
CA ASP A 48 -0.05 -7.86 22.27
C ASP A 48 -1.55 -7.97 22.62
N LYS A 49 -1.89 -7.94 23.90
CA LYS A 49 -3.28 -8.09 24.35
C LYS A 49 -4.16 -6.91 23.92
N ALA A 50 -3.67 -5.68 24.05
CA ALA A 50 -4.41 -4.49 23.66
C ALA A 50 -4.57 -4.42 22.14
N PHE A 51 -3.51 -4.74 21.41
CA PHE A 51 -3.50 -4.82 19.95
C PHE A 51 -4.51 -5.84 19.43
N GLU A 52 -4.51 -7.05 19.99
CA GLU A 52 -5.40 -8.13 19.57
C GLU A 52 -6.87 -7.81 19.95
N LEU A 53 -7.12 -7.21 21.12
CA LEU A 53 -8.44 -6.76 21.50
C LEU A 53 -9.00 -5.74 20.50
N LEU A 54 -8.21 -4.73 20.13
CA LEU A 54 -8.62 -3.73 19.15
C LEU A 54 -8.89 -4.36 17.77
N ARG A 55 -7.99 -5.23 17.31
CA ARG A 55 -8.14 -5.95 16.05
C ARG A 55 -9.43 -6.76 15.99
N GLN A 56 -9.68 -7.57 17.01
CA GLN A 56 -10.88 -8.42 17.07
C GLN A 56 -12.16 -7.60 17.17
N ALA A 57 -12.18 -6.56 18.00
CA ALA A 57 -13.34 -5.69 18.14
C ALA A 57 -13.72 -5.01 16.82
N MET A 58 -12.74 -4.40 16.14
CA MET A 58 -12.97 -3.77 14.83
C MET A 58 -13.44 -4.79 13.78
N LYS A 59 -12.89 -6.01 13.82
CA LYS A 59 -13.28 -7.07 12.88
C LYS A 59 -14.71 -7.56 13.13
N GLN A 60 -15.10 -7.79 14.39
CA GLN A 60 -16.45 -8.23 14.74
C GLN A 60 -17.51 -7.18 14.39
N GLU A 61 -17.20 -5.90 14.60
CA GLU A 61 -18.07 -4.78 14.24
C GLU A 61 -18.02 -4.44 12.74
N ASN A 62 -17.13 -5.10 11.97
CA ASN A 62 -16.87 -4.79 10.57
C ASN A 62 -16.53 -3.32 10.34
N LYS A 63 -15.71 -2.74 11.23
CA LYS A 63 -15.28 -1.34 11.21
C LYS A 63 -13.79 -1.20 11.05
N ILE A 64 -13.39 -0.08 10.49
CA ILE A 64 -12.03 0.43 10.47
C ILE A 64 -11.94 1.67 11.35
N ALA A 65 -10.74 2.03 11.80
CA ALA A 65 -10.54 3.31 12.48
C ALA A 65 -9.91 4.32 11.54
N VAL A 66 -10.40 5.55 11.59
CA VAL A 66 -9.72 6.72 11.04
C VAL A 66 -8.91 7.33 12.16
N ALA A 67 -7.63 7.54 11.92
CA ALA A 67 -6.67 7.98 12.90
C ALA A 67 -5.72 9.02 12.32
N LYS A 68 -4.93 9.66 13.16
CA LYS A 68 -3.83 10.54 12.76
C LYS A 68 -2.58 10.26 13.57
N THR A 69 -1.44 10.55 12.99
CA THR A 69 -0.14 10.49 13.64
C THR A 69 0.82 11.50 13.00
N VAL A 70 1.96 11.74 13.62
CA VAL A 70 3.02 12.55 13.03
C VAL A 70 4.10 11.64 12.47
N MET A 71 4.21 11.64 11.14
CA MET A 71 5.26 10.92 10.41
C MET A 71 6.31 11.93 9.91
N GLY A 72 7.52 11.84 10.45
CA GLY A 72 8.55 12.85 10.19
C GLY A 72 8.20 14.20 10.84
N GLN A 73 7.81 15.17 10.03
CA GLN A 73 7.38 16.52 10.48
C GLN A 73 5.94 16.85 10.05
N LYS A 74 5.26 15.90 9.40
CA LYS A 74 3.93 16.10 8.83
C LYS A 74 2.90 15.28 9.59
N GLU A 75 1.80 15.90 9.96
CA GLU A 75 0.60 15.18 10.41
C GLU A 75 0.06 14.36 9.23
N THR A 76 -0.19 13.08 9.47
CA THR A 76 -0.62 12.13 8.45
C THR A 76 -1.92 11.47 8.89
N LEU A 77 -2.91 11.50 8.01
CA LEU A 77 -4.18 10.80 8.20
C LEU A 77 -4.00 9.32 7.90
N LEU A 78 -4.63 8.45 8.70
CA LEU A 78 -4.50 7.00 8.61
C LEU A 78 -5.86 6.31 8.60
N ALA A 79 -5.93 5.19 7.89
CA ALA A 79 -6.94 4.17 8.12
C ALA A 79 -6.28 2.95 8.79
N VAL A 80 -6.85 2.51 9.90
CA VAL A 80 -6.42 1.32 10.65
C VAL A 80 -7.39 0.20 10.33
N ILE A 81 -6.93 -0.82 9.61
CA ILE A 81 -7.77 -1.85 8.99
C ILE A 81 -7.45 -3.21 9.61
N PRO A 82 -8.40 -3.85 10.32
CA PRO A 82 -8.19 -5.18 10.88
C PRO A 82 -8.20 -6.24 9.77
N THR A 83 -7.26 -7.17 9.83
CA THR A 83 -7.18 -8.33 8.95
C THR A 83 -7.28 -9.63 9.74
N ASP A 84 -7.28 -10.77 9.06
CA ASP A 84 -7.28 -12.08 9.71
C ASP A 84 -6.02 -12.33 10.56
N VAL A 85 -4.89 -11.79 10.10
CA VAL A 85 -3.57 -12.06 10.69
C VAL A 85 -2.93 -10.88 11.40
N GLY A 86 -3.53 -9.67 11.33
CA GLY A 86 -2.94 -8.47 11.93
C GLY A 86 -3.73 -7.21 11.64
N ILE A 87 -3.07 -6.09 11.69
CA ILE A 87 -3.64 -4.77 11.36
C ILE A 87 -2.81 -4.16 10.23
N LEU A 88 -3.49 -3.63 9.22
CA LEU A 88 -2.90 -2.78 8.20
C LEU A 88 -3.10 -1.31 8.59
N ILE A 89 -2.10 -0.52 8.34
CA ILE A 89 -2.16 0.95 8.41
C ILE A 89 -2.03 1.47 6.99
N GLU A 90 -3.06 2.15 6.53
CA GLU A 90 -3.05 2.86 5.24
C GLU A 90 -2.87 4.35 5.50
N THR A 91 -1.88 4.99 4.89
CA THR A 91 -1.82 6.45 4.87
C THR A 91 -2.85 6.98 3.89
N LEU A 92 -3.49 8.08 4.26
CA LEU A 92 -4.55 8.69 3.46
C LEU A 92 -4.14 10.09 3.00
N PHE A 93 -4.50 10.41 1.77
CA PHE A 93 -4.43 11.79 1.28
C PHE A 93 -5.51 12.64 1.95
N TYR A 94 -5.20 13.90 2.22
CA TYR A 94 -6.20 14.91 2.54
C TYR A 94 -7.02 15.28 1.29
N ALA A 95 -8.20 15.83 1.50
CA ALA A 95 -9.11 16.13 0.39
C ALA A 95 -8.52 17.14 -0.63
N ASP A 96 -7.70 18.08 -0.15
CA ASP A 96 -7.01 19.08 -0.95
C ASP A 96 -5.79 18.53 -1.72
N GLU A 97 -5.30 17.33 -1.36
CA GLU A 97 -4.24 16.62 -2.09
C GLU A 97 -4.80 15.81 -3.29
N ILE A 98 -6.13 15.56 -3.33
CA ILE A 98 -6.77 14.81 -4.41
C ILE A 98 -6.99 15.72 -5.61
N LYS A 99 -6.43 15.32 -6.75
CA LYS A 99 -6.67 16.01 -8.01
C LYS A 99 -8.06 15.69 -8.53
N GLU A 100 -8.80 16.73 -8.87
CA GLU A 100 -10.07 16.57 -9.58
C GLU A 100 -9.85 16.04 -11.00
N LEU A 101 -10.90 15.45 -11.57
CA LEU A 101 -10.86 15.03 -12.96
C LEU A 101 -10.60 16.25 -13.86
N PRO A 102 -9.55 16.26 -14.68
CA PRO A 102 -9.11 17.49 -15.39
C PRO A 102 -10.09 17.97 -16.45
N LYS A 103 -11.02 17.12 -16.89
CA LYS A 103 -12.10 17.45 -17.81
C LYS A 103 -13.30 16.54 -17.56
N GLU A 104 -14.48 17.14 -17.56
CA GLU A 104 -15.70 16.36 -17.73
C GLU A 104 -15.72 15.76 -19.15
N TYR A 105 -15.95 14.47 -19.25
CA TYR A 105 -16.20 13.82 -20.53
C TYR A 105 -17.70 13.70 -20.76
N SER A 106 -18.10 13.68 -22.04
CA SER A 106 -19.51 13.48 -22.38
C SER A 106 -19.96 12.07 -21.96
N HIS A 107 -21.16 11.98 -21.42
CA HIS A 107 -21.81 10.71 -21.08
C HIS A 107 -22.87 10.38 -22.15
N PRO A 108 -22.49 9.83 -23.32
CA PRO A 108 -23.44 9.49 -24.35
C PRO A 108 -24.38 8.39 -23.87
N ALA A 109 -25.61 8.42 -24.38
CA ALA A 109 -26.55 7.34 -24.11
C ALA A 109 -26.07 6.03 -24.72
N VAL A 110 -26.13 4.96 -23.95
CA VAL A 110 -25.79 3.59 -24.36
C VAL A 110 -27.07 2.81 -24.55
N SER A 111 -27.21 2.07 -25.64
CA SER A 111 -28.39 1.23 -25.89
C SER A 111 -28.42 0.01 -24.96
N GLU A 112 -29.58 -0.50 -24.63
CA GLU A 112 -29.73 -1.71 -23.81
C GLU A 112 -29.04 -2.94 -24.43
N ALA A 113 -29.05 -3.04 -25.75
CA ALA A 113 -28.40 -4.14 -26.47
C ALA A 113 -26.86 -4.12 -26.30
N GLU A 114 -26.25 -2.95 -26.46
CA GLU A 114 -24.81 -2.76 -26.23
C GLU A 114 -24.43 -3.05 -24.79
N LEU A 115 -25.24 -2.58 -23.84
CA LEU A 115 -25.03 -2.82 -22.42
C LEU A 115 -25.16 -4.31 -22.07
N ALA A 116 -26.13 -5.02 -22.63
CA ALA A 116 -26.30 -6.46 -22.41
C ALA A 116 -25.11 -7.25 -22.95
N MET A 117 -24.60 -6.89 -24.14
CA MET A 117 -23.44 -7.52 -24.74
C MET A 117 -22.18 -7.29 -23.86
N ALA A 118 -21.98 -6.06 -23.40
CA ALA A 118 -20.87 -5.72 -22.51
C ALA A 118 -20.94 -6.49 -21.18
N LYS A 119 -22.12 -6.59 -20.56
CA LYS A 119 -22.33 -7.39 -19.33
C LYS A 119 -22.03 -8.88 -19.56
N THR A 120 -22.44 -9.43 -20.68
CA THR A 120 -22.14 -10.83 -21.02
C THR A 120 -20.63 -11.06 -21.11
N LEU A 121 -19.91 -10.15 -21.77
CA LEU A 121 -18.44 -10.23 -21.86
C LEU A 121 -17.79 -10.13 -20.48
N ILE A 122 -18.18 -9.16 -19.67
CA ILE A 122 -17.64 -8.98 -18.31
C ILE A 122 -17.88 -10.25 -17.48
N ASN A 123 -19.09 -10.79 -17.50
CA ASN A 123 -19.41 -12.01 -16.76
C ASN A 123 -18.62 -13.24 -17.23
N SER A 124 -18.33 -13.33 -18.54
CA SER A 124 -17.54 -14.43 -19.08
C SER A 124 -16.06 -14.38 -18.67
N MET A 125 -15.57 -13.19 -18.30
CA MET A 125 -14.19 -12.95 -17.87
C MET A 125 -14.07 -12.76 -16.34
N ASN A 126 -15.18 -12.83 -15.61
CA ASN A 126 -15.17 -12.64 -14.16
C ASN A 126 -14.47 -13.80 -13.47
N GLN A 127 -13.45 -13.48 -12.70
CA GLN A 127 -12.71 -14.43 -11.87
C GLN A 127 -12.26 -13.75 -10.58
N GLU A 128 -11.97 -14.55 -9.56
CA GLU A 128 -11.40 -14.07 -8.30
C GLU A 128 -9.99 -13.53 -8.53
N PHE A 129 -9.66 -12.40 -7.87
CA PHE A 129 -8.31 -11.86 -7.92
C PHE A 129 -7.35 -12.73 -7.11
N GLN A 130 -6.40 -13.35 -7.79
CA GLN A 130 -5.34 -14.18 -7.22
C GLN A 130 -3.99 -13.54 -7.58
N PRO A 131 -3.37 -12.80 -6.66
CA PRO A 131 -2.13 -12.06 -6.96
C PRO A 131 -0.99 -12.94 -7.42
N GLU A 132 -0.96 -14.21 -7.01
CA GLU A 132 0.07 -15.20 -7.35
C GLU A 132 0.10 -15.57 -8.84
N LEU A 133 -1.01 -15.33 -9.55
CA LEU A 133 -1.10 -15.58 -10.99
C LEU A 133 -0.42 -14.50 -11.84
N TYR A 134 -0.16 -13.32 -11.24
CA TYR A 134 0.45 -12.21 -11.95
C TYR A 134 1.95 -12.16 -11.68
N LYS A 135 2.74 -12.35 -12.72
CA LYS A 135 4.20 -12.34 -12.64
C LYS A 135 4.74 -11.19 -13.47
N ASP A 136 5.80 -10.55 -12.97
CA ASP A 136 6.56 -9.57 -13.73
C ASP A 136 7.50 -10.29 -14.71
N GLU A 137 7.06 -10.48 -15.94
CA GLU A 137 7.85 -11.14 -16.98
C GLU A 137 9.19 -10.45 -17.25
N TYR A 138 9.27 -9.14 -17.07
CA TYR A 138 10.53 -8.42 -17.24
C TYR A 138 11.55 -8.85 -16.18
N GLN A 139 11.13 -8.96 -14.93
CA GLN A 139 11.98 -9.43 -13.83
C GLN A 139 12.45 -10.88 -14.02
N GLU A 140 11.58 -11.75 -14.52
CA GLU A 140 11.94 -13.14 -14.84
C GLU A 140 13.00 -13.20 -15.96
N ARG A 141 12.81 -12.42 -17.03
CA ARG A 141 13.77 -12.32 -18.14
C ARG A 141 15.10 -11.69 -17.70
N LEU A 142 15.05 -10.68 -16.84
CA LEU A 142 16.25 -10.05 -16.28
C LEU A 142 17.05 -11.03 -15.41
N LYS A 143 16.39 -11.78 -14.53
CA LYS A 143 17.02 -12.84 -13.74
C LYS A 143 17.71 -13.87 -14.64
N ALA A 144 17.01 -14.40 -15.63
CA ALA A 144 17.56 -15.38 -16.57
C ALA A 144 18.81 -14.83 -17.29
N LEU A 145 18.77 -13.57 -17.73
CA LEU A 145 19.92 -12.92 -18.37
C LEU A 145 21.13 -12.78 -17.45
N ILE A 146 20.87 -12.39 -16.18
CA ILE A 146 21.93 -12.27 -15.17
C ILE A 146 22.56 -13.66 -14.89
N GLU A 147 21.76 -14.70 -14.74
CA GLU A 147 22.23 -16.06 -14.52
C GLU A 147 23.08 -16.56 -15.69
N GLN A 148 22.65 -16.33 -16.92
CA GLN A 148 23.43 -16.66 -18.11
C GLN A 148 24.79 -15.95 -18.13
N LYS A 149 24.83 -14.66 -17.79
CA LYS A 149 26.09 -13.90 -17.73
C LYS A 149 27.02 -14.40 -16.63
N ILE A 150 26.48 -14.76 -15.47
CA ILE A 150 27.26 -15.33 -14.37
C ILE A 150 27.83 -16.71 -14.77
N ALA A 151 27.02 -17.56 -15.38
CA ALA A 151 27.45 -18.86 -15.87
C ALA A 151 28.52 -18.76 -16.97
N GLY A 152 28.36 -17.80 -17.89
CA GLY A 152 29.37 -17.49 -18.92
C GLY A 152 30.68 -17.01 -18.33
N ARG A 153 30.66 -16.15 -17.30
CA ARG A 153 31.87 -15.69 -16.61
C ARG A 153 32.57 -16.80 -15.85
N ARG A 154 31.84 -17.74 -15.22
CA ARG A 154 32.44 -18.91 -14.53
C ARG A 154 33.17 -19.84 -15.51
N ARG A 155 32.75 -19.95 -16.75
CA ARG A 155 33.43 -20.75 -17.79
C ARG A 155 34.72 -20.09 -18.29
N LEU A 156 34.86 -18.76 -18.15
CA LEU A 156 36.04 -18.01 -18.64
C LEU A 156 37.12 -17.81 -17.58
N LEU A 157 36.85 -18.18 -16.30
CA LEU A 157 37.87 -18.13 -15.25
C LEU A 157 38.70 -19.42 -15.31
N PRO A 158 40.05 -19.32 -15.47
CA PRO A 158 40.91 -20.51 -15.45
C PRO A 158 40.86 -21.15 -14.04
N PRO A 159 41.01 -22.48 -13.96
CA PRO A 159 40.99 -23.16 -12.66
C PRO A 159 42.08 -22.60 -11.75
N SER A 160 41.71 -22.18 -10.54
CA SER A 160 42.68 -21.69 -9.57
C SER A 160 43.73 -22.75 -9.31
N ARG A 161 45.02 -22.45 -9.58
CA ARG A 161 46.13 -23.30 -9.21
C ARG A 161 46.12 -23.45 -7.68
N ARG A 162 45.72 -24.62 -7.20
CA ARG A 162 46.01 -25.03 -5.83
C ARG A 162 47.53 -25.08 -5.70
N SER A 163 48.11 -24.17 -4.92
CA SER A 163 49.52 -24.27 -4.51
C SER A 163 49.67 -25.54 -3.69
N ARG A 164 50.39 -26.51 -4.21
CA ARG A 164 50.93 -27.60 -3.40
C ARG A 164 52.03 -26.96 -2.55
N ALA A 165 51.75 -26.82 -1.26
CA ALA A 165 52.80 -26.63 -0.27
C ALA A 165 53.42 -28.00 -0.03
N THR A 166 54.71 -28.07 -0.27
CA THR A 166 55.64 -29.13 0.19
C THR A 166 56.03 -28.84 1.62
#